data_5361d03c3ebdf626128133726a059449
#
_entry.id   5361d03c3ebdf626128133726a059449
#
_cell.length_a   1.000
_cell.length_b   1.000
_cell.length_c   1.000
_cell.angle_alpha   90.00
_cell.angle_beta   90.00
_cell.angle_gamma   90.00
#
_symmetry.space_group_name_H-M   'P 1'
#
loop_
_entity.id
_entity.type
_entity.pdbx_description
1 polymer ?
#
loop_
_entity_poly.entity_id
_entity_poly.type
_entity_poly.pdbx_seq_one_letter_code
_entity_poly.pdbx_strand_id
1 'polypeptide(L)'
;MDINATRLGRRDFLRGSLAAAALAATGSLAACATSGTGTTSQSSAPAGQVSDTNPFGVQSGTTVDAVIFNGGYGIDYAEFAAKQVAAKQPGVTVKVTPTTKVAQTLQPRFVAGNPPDVIDNSGAGLIGINTIRDQLAELNDVIEAKNYEGTVIKDTLYPGVTNPGTFDGKFIVLNYALTVYALWYSASLFEQNGWTVPKTYDEMLALGKEAKGKGKYLLGWGKEAATYYQTMAIGSAIKEGGDEVRLALENLKPDCWSLPPVQDVFNGLKKIIDAGYVKPGGAGTQFTAAQAQWSDAQQFILYPSGGWIENEMKKQTKSDFKMTGAPEPTVTSNSKMPWEALHSTAGEGYIVPSQGKSVAGGKEFLRAMLSKDAAVNFAKTKLSSTIVKGTVPADGFGSTALQSQIKMLEAAGSNIFSWNFVDLYGMNTDQLVVWNSFLSGDSDVAKLTKGLQDITDKVAKDDSIKKVQVS
;
A
#
# COMPACT_ATOMS: atom_id res chain seq x y z
N MET A 1 28.66 16.97 -49.78
CA MET A 1 27.79 15.78 -49.98
C MET A 1 26.72 15.82 -48.91
N ASP A 2 25.60 16.44 -49.26
CA ASP A 2 24.43 16.60 -48.40
C ASP A 2 23.62 15.28 -48.38
N ILE A 3 23.26 14.80 -47.19
CA ILE A 3 22.26 13.76 -47.04
C ILE A 3 21.16 14.30 -46.15
N ASN A 4 20.07 14.75 -46.78
CA ASN A 4 18.80 15.13 -46.17
C ASN A 4 18.13 13.87 -45.57
N ALA A 5 17.95 13.86 -44.23
CA ALA A 5 17.10 12.88 -43.56
C ALA A 5 15.70 13.48 -43.37
N THR A 6 14.77 13.04 -44.18
CA THR A 6 13.33 13.39 -44.12
C THR A 6 12.69 12.72 -42.91
N ARG A 7 12.17 13.52 -42.00
CA ARG A 7 11.36 13.05 -40.85
C ARG A 7 9.96 12.68 -41.33
N LEU A 8 9.62 11.39 -41.30
CA LEU A 8 8.26 10.89 -41.51
C LEU A 8 7.43 11.11 -40.23
N GLY A 9 6.34 11.84 -40.39
CA GLY A 9 5.42 12.15 -39.30
C GLY A 9 4.47 10.98 -38.97
N ARG A 10 4.10 10.88 -37.70
CA ARG A 10 3.25 9.82 -37.10
C ARG A 10 1.82 9.71 -37.70
N ARG A 11 1.47 10.47 -38.73
CA ARG A 11 0.13 10.47 -39.36
C ARG A 11 -0.01 9.60 -40.60
N ASP A 12 1.07 9.07 -41.15
CA ASP A 12 1.03 8.35 -42.44
C ASP A 12 0.97 6.80 -42.29
N PHE A 13 0.92 6.31 -41.06
CA PHE A 13 0.85 4.85 -40.83
C PHE A 13 -0.58 4.28 -40.74
N LEU A 14 -1.62 5.09 -40.86
CA LEU A 14 -3.03 4.68 -40.70
C LEU A 14 -3.84 4.65 -41.99
N ARG A 15 -3.23 4.68 -43.19
CA ARG A 15 -3.97 4.70 -44.47
C ARG A 15 -3.58 3.61 -45.49
N GLY A 16 -3.08 2.48 -45.05
CA GLY A 16 -2.62 1.47 -46.01
C GLY A 16 -2.91 0.02 -45.61
N SER A 17 -4.18 -0.37 -45.41
CA SER A 17 -4.56 -1.79 -45.45
C SER A 17 -6.06 -2.00 -45.49
N LEU A 18 -6.64 -1.66 -46.65
CA LEU A 18 -8.02 -2.06 -47.03
C LEU A 18 -8.01 -2.25 -48.54
N ALA A 19 -7.69 -3.43 -49.01
CA ALA A 19 -8.16 -4.02 -50.28
C ALA A 19 -7.52 -5.36 -50.56
N ALA A 20 -8.39 -6.30 -50.91
CA ALA A 20 -8.14 -7.58 -51.55
C ALA A 20 -8.31 -8.83 -50.67
N ALA A 21 -9.52 -9.39 -50.70
CA ALA A 21 -9.78 -10.70 -51.33
C ALA A 21 -11.26 -11.07 -51.22
N ALA A 22 -11.99 -10.80 -52.30
CA ALA A 22 -13.24 -11.54 -52.63
C ALA A 22 -12.88 -12.55 -53.69
N LEU A 23 -13.30 -13.82 -53.48
CA LEU A 23 -13.78 -14.72 -54.49
C LEU A 23 -13.93 -16.16 -53.99
N ALA A 24 -15.18 -16.52 -53.86
CA ALA A 24 -15.86 -17.71 -54.34
C ALA A 24 -15.53 -19.12 -53.79
N ALA A 25 -16.52 -19.73 -53.20
CA ALA A 25 -17.08 -21.01 -53.70
C ALA A 25 -18.43 -21.31 -53.04
N THR A 26 -19.37 -21.59 -53.92
CA THR A 26 -20.77 -22.01 -53.73
C THR A 26 -20.90 -23.42 -53.20
N GLY A 27 -21.93 -23.67 -52.38
CA GLY A 27 -22.41 -25.04 -52.10
C GLY A 27 -23.42 -25.15 -50.97
N SER A 28 -24.72 -25.01 -51.35
CA SER A 28 -25.98 -25.68 -50.88
C SER A 28 -26.32 -25.78 -49.39
N LEU A 29 -27.37 -25.01 -48.99
CA LEU A 29 -28.74 -25.31 -48.58
C LEU A 29 -29.00 -26.37 -47.49
N ALA A 30 -29.43 -25.96 -46.33
CA ALA A 30 -30.77 -26.26 -45.82
C ALA A 30 -31.11 -25.52 -44.53
N ALA A 31 -32.26 -24.93 -44.55
CA ALA A 31 -33.00 -24.11 -43.61
C ALA A 31 -33.04 -24.54 -42.15
N CYS A 32 -33.06 -23.55 -41.24
CA CYS A 32 -34.19 -23.24 -40.38
C CYS A 32 -33.99 -21.90 -39.70
N ALA A 33 -34.90 -20.97 -39.93
CA ALA A 33 -34.93 -19.66 -39.32
C ALA A 33 -35.40 -19.76 -37.86
N THR A 34 -34.63 -19.12 -36.97
CA THR A 34 -35.19 -18.43 -35.80
C THR A 34 -34.28 -17.23 -35.49
N SER A 35 -34.91 -16.08 -35.52
CA SER A 35 -34.31 -14.78 -35.15
C SER A 35 -33.84 -14.75 -33.71
N GLY A 36 -32.55 -14.56 -33.50
CA GLY A 36 -31.97 -14.29 -32.21
C GLY A 36 -30.77 -13.38 -32.41
N THR A 37 -30.84 -12.16 -31.93
CA THR A 37 -29.76 -11.18 -31.81
C THR A 37 -28.52 -11.81 -31.16
N GLY A 38 -27.52 -12.10 -31.97
CA GLY A 38 -26.24 -12.65 -31.50
C GLY A 38 -25.43 -11.66 -30.75
N THR A 39 -25.54 -11.63 -29.44
CA THR A 39 -24.50 -11.21 -28.54
C THR A 39 -23.40 -12.27 -28.61
N THR A 40 -22.21 -11.88 -28.97
CA THR A 40 -21.00 -12.74 -28.85
C THR A 40 -20.80 -13.11 -27.39
N SER A 41 -21.32 -14.25 -27.00
CA SER A 41 -21.02 -14.87 -25.71
C SER A 41 -19.57 -15.29 -25.73
N GLN A 42 -18.72 -14.57 -24.99
CA GLN A 42 -17.44 -15.11 -24.56
C GLN A 42 -17.74 -16.42 -23.84
N SER A 43 -17.21 -17.52 -24.36
CA SER A 43 -17.29 -18.85 -23.75
C SER A 43 -16.58 -18.79 -22.40
N SER A 44 -17.34 -18.51 -21.33
CA SER A 44 -16.87 -18.76 -19.97
C SER A 44 -16.71 -20.27 -19.83
N ALA A 45 -15.51 -20.73 -19.45
CA ALA A 45 -15.29 -22.12 -19.08
C ALA A 45 -16.36 -22.54 -18.05
N PRO A 46 -16.85 -23.81 -18.11
CA PRO A 46 -17.88 -24.25 -17.19
C PRO A 46 -17.43 -24.06 -15.75
N ALA A 47 -18.22 -23.37 -14.92
CA ALA A 47 -17.91 -23.14 -13.51
C ALA A 47 -17.93 -24.49 -12.76
N GLY A 48 -17.04 -24.62 -11.78
CA GLY A 48 -17.08 -25.73 -10.83
C GLY A 48 -18.35 -25.66 -9.96
N GLN A 49 -18.66 -26.72 -9.29
CA GLN A 49 -19.85 -26.76 -8.42
C GLN A 49 -19.66 -25.91 -7.20
N VAL A 50 -20.57 -24.96 -6.97
CA VAL A 50 -20.55 -24.09 -5.77
C VAL A 50 -21.02 -24.88 -4.57
N SER A 51 -20.30 -24.80 -3.47
CA SER A 51 -20.60 -25.43 -2.17
C SER A 51 -19.96 -24.64 -1.03
N ASP A 52 -20.30 -24.98 0.22
CA ASP A 52 -19.65 -24.37 1.42
C ASP A 52 -18.12 -24.52 1.41
N THR A 53 -17.59 -25.59 0.83
CA THR A 53 -16.15 -25.83 0.72
C THR A 53 -15.52 -25.24 -0.54
N ASN A 54 -16.32 -24.93 -1.56
CA ASN A 54 -15.92 -24.30 -2.83
C ASN A 54 -16.91 -23.16 -3.18
N PRO A 55 -16.92 -22.07 -2.39
CA PRO A 55 -17.96 -21.04 -2.52
C PRO A 55 -17.90 -20.25 -3.83
N PHE A 56 -16.78 -20.28 -4.53
CA PHE A 56 -16.60 -19.56 -5.81
C PHE A 56 -16.70 -20.50 -7.02
N GLY A 57 -16.89 -21.79 -6.84
CA GLY A 57 -16.98 -22.75 -7.95
C GLY A 57 -15.67 -22.90 -8.72
N VAL A 58 -14.53 -23.00 -8.02
CA VAL A 58 -13.24 -23.27 -8.67
C VAL A 58 -13.25 -24.66 -9.27
N GLN A 59 -12.84 -24.79 -10.53
CA GLN A 59 -12.73 -26.08 -11.20
C GLN A 59 -11.47 -26.86 -10.78
N SER A 60 -11.60 -28.16 -10.64
CA SER A 60 -10.44 -29.05 -10.53
C SER A 60 -9.57 -28.95 -11.80
N GLY A 61 -8.27 -28.97 -11.64
CA GLY A 61 -7.29 -28.75 -12.73
C GLY A 61 -6.95 -27.28 -12.98
N THR A 62 -7.58 -26.34 -12.25
CA THR A 62 -7.25 -24.90 -12.39
C THR A 62 -5.85 -24.62 -11.87
N THR A 63 -5.08 -23.85 -12.67
CA THR A 63 -3.85 -23.18 -12.20
C THR A 63 -4.13 -21.68 -12.07
N VAL A 64 -4.10 -21.17 -10.85
CA VAL A 64 -4.29 -19.75 -10.53
C VAL A 64 -2.97 -19.00 -10.73
N ASP A 65 -2.96 -17.94 -11.54
CA ASP A 65 -1.80 -17.07 -11.76
C ASP A 65 -1.84 -15.93 -10.72
N ALA A 66 -1.00 -16.05 -9.68
CA ALA A 66 -0.87 -15.07 -8.60
C ALA A 66 0.43 -14.28 -8.74
N VAL A 67 0.35 -12.98 -9.02
CA VAL A 67 1.51 -12.10 -9.07
C VAL A 67 1.58 -11.28 -7.78
N ILE A 68 2.65 -11.47 -7.03
CA ILE A 68 2.79 -10.96 -5.66
C ILE A 68 3.93 -9.94 -5.59
N PHE A 69 3.66 -8.80 -4.96
CA PHE A 69 4.69 -7.81 -4.66
C PHE A 69 5.73 -8.38 -3.71
N ASN A 70 6.99 -8.37 -4.13
CA ASN A 70 8.10 -8.84 -3.32
C ASN A 70 8.77 -7.66 -2.60
N GLY A 71 8.08 -7.09 -1.62
CA GLY A 71 8.53 -5.99 -0.78
C GLY A 71 9.05 -6.44 0.58
N GLY A 72 8.83 -5.62 1.61
CA GLY A 72 9.30 -5.84 2.98
C GLY A 72 8.81 -7.14 3.63
N TYR A 73 7.66 -7.66 3.20
CA TYR A 73 7.14 -8.95 3.69
C TYR A 73 7.65 -10.16 2.89
N GLY A 74 8.25 -9.98 1.71
CA GLY A 74 8.58 -11.07 0.81
C GLY A 74 7.32 -11.76 0.26
N ILE A 75 7.42 -13.04 -0.15
CA ILE A 75 6.31 -13.77 -0.78
C ILE A 75 5.94 -15.09 -0.09
N ASP A 76 6.71 -15.56 0.87
CA ASP A 76 6.54 -16.88 1.50
C ASP A 76 5.19 -17.04 2.24
N TYR A 77 4.59 -15.96 2.71
CA TYR A 77 3.23 -15.97 3.27
C TYR A 77 2.17 -16.25 2.20
N ALA A 78 2.35 -15.72 0.98
CA ALA A 78 1.49 -16.01 -0.16
C ALA A 78 1.68 -17.44 -0.66
N GLU A 79 2.92 -17.96 -0.65
CA GLU A 79 3.20 -19.37 -0.94
C GLU A 79 2.58 -20.31 0.11
N PHE A 80 2.51 -19.88 1.38
CA PHE A 80 1.81 -20.63 2.42
C PHE A 80 0.31 -20.71 2.11
N ALA A 81 -0.35 -19.60 1.75
CA ALA A 81 -1.75 -19.58 1.34
C ALA A 81 -1.99 -20.43 0.08
N ALA A 82 -1.07 -20.39 -0.89
CA ALA A 82 -1.12 -21.24 -2.09
C ALA A 82 -1.14 -22.75 -1.76
N LYS A 83 -0.32 -23.18 -0.80
CA LYS A 83 -0.33 -24.56 -0.30
C LYS A 83 -1.63 -24.91 0.40
N GLN A 84 -2.25 -23.98 1.11
CA GLN A 84 -3.57 -24.20 1.72
C GLN A 84 -4.67 -24.38 0.66
N VAL A 85 -4.65 -23.58 -0.42
CA VAL A 85 -5.59 -23.79 -1.55
C VAL A 85 -5.44 -25.20 -2.11
N ALA A 86 -4.21 -25.63 -2.41
CA ALA A 86 -3.97 -26.98 -2.95
C ALA A 86 -4.45 -28.10 -2.02
N ALA A 87 -4.34 -27.89 -0.70
CA ALA A 87 -4.78 -28.87 0.31
C ALA A 87 -6.32 -28.90 0.46
N LYS A 88 -7.02 -27.77 0.29
CA LYS A 88 -8.46 -27.65 0.49
C LYS A 88 -9.27 -27.84 -0.80
N GLN A 89 -8.65 -27.58 -1.97
CA GLN A 89 -9.25 -27.68 -3.29
C GLN A 89 -8.44 -28.67 -4.14
N PRO A 90 -8.72 -29.99 -4.06
CA PRO A 90 -7.96 -31.01 -4.79
C PRO A 90 -7.93 -30.73 -6.30
N GLY A 91 -6.73 -30.75 -6.87
CA GLY A 91 -6.52 -30.47 -8.31
C GLY A 91 -6.39 -28.97 -8.64
N VAL A 92 -6.53 -28.07 -7.68
CA VAL A 92 -6.24 -26.64 -7.88
C VAL A 92 -4.80 -26.34 -7.45
N THR A 93 -4.08 -25.60 -8.25
CA THR A 93 -2.73 -25.12 -7.94
C THR A 93 -2.69 -23.60 -8.03
N VAL A 94 -1.84 -22.96 -7.22
CA VAL A 94 -1.58 -21.51 -7.30
C VAL A 94 -0.12 -21.32 -7.66
N LYS A 95 0.13 -20.67 -8.79
CA LYS A 95 1.47 -20.28 -9.21
C LYS A 95 1.76 -18.88 -8.69
N VAL A 96 2.58 -18.79 -7.65
CA VAL A 96 3.05 -17.51 -7.09
C VAL A 96 4.26 -17.01 -7.89
N THR A 97 4.16 -15.80 -8.43
CA THR A 97 5.22 -15.15 -9.21
C THR A 97 5.57 -13.81 -8.54
N PRO A 98 6.81 -13.63 -8.06
CA PRO A 98 7.23 -12.37 -7.41
C PRO A 98 7.49 -11.25 -8.42
N THR A 99 7.20 -10.01 -8.03
CA THR A 99 7.64 -8.80 -8.74
C THR A 99 7.90 -7.65 -7.77
N THR A 100 8.88 -6.81 -8.06
CA THR A 100 9.11 -5.52 -7.37
C THR A 100 8.63 -4.33 -8.20
N LYS A 101 8.09 -4.59 -9.42
CA LYS A 101 7.73 -3.57 -10.41
C LYS A 101 6.32 -3.85 -10.94
N VAL A 102 5.33 -3.75 -10.06
CA VAL A 102 3.95 -4.17 -10.33
C VAL A 102 3.39 -3.51 -11.59
N ALA A 103 3.34 -2.18 -11.67
CA ALA A 103 2.78 -1.48 -12.83
C ALA A 103 3.56 -1.79 -14.11
N GLN A 104 4.90 -1.75 -14.07
CA GLN A 104 5.72 -2.02 -15.25
C GLN A 104 5.49 -3.43 -15.81
N THR A 105 5.28 -4.41 -14.92
CA THR A 105 5.08 -5.82 -15.29
C THR A 105 3.65 -6.08 -15.76
N LEU A 106 2.65 -5.45 -15.15
CA LEU A 106 1.26 -5.87 -15.29
C LEU A 106 0.39 -4.94 -16.13
N GLN A 107 0.67 -3.63 -16.23
CA GLN A 107 -0.09 -2.74 -17.13
C GLN A 107 -0.16 -3.27 -18.58
N PRO A 108 0.95 -3.79 -19.19
CA PRO A 108 0.86 -4.38 -20.53
C PRO A 108 -0.09 -5.59 -20.60
N ARG A 109 -0.20 -6.37 -19.52
CA ARG A 109 -1.10 -7.52 -19.44
C ARG A 109 -2.57 -7.10 -19.35
N PHE A 110 -2.89 -6.02 -18.60
CA PHE A 110 -4.23 -5.43 -18.58
C PHE A 110 -4.64 -4.92 -19.97
N VAL A 111 -3.74 -4.19 -20.65
CA VAL A 111 -4.00 -3.69 -22.02
C VAL A 111 -4.21 -4.84 -23.02
N ALA A 112 -3.48 -5.95 -22.87
CA ALA A 112 -3.61 -7.12 -23.74
C ALA A 112 -4.81 -8.02 -23.39
N GLY A 113 -5.60 -7.70 -22.34
CA GLY A 113 -6.76 -8.49 -21.91
C GLY A 113 -6.40 -9.85 -21.28
N ASN A 114 -5.18 -10.02 -20.77
CA ASN A 114 -4.72 -11.24 -20.11
C ASN A 114 -4.03 -10.98 -18.75
N PRO A 115 -4.68 -10.23 -17.84
CA PRO A 115 -4.13 -10.00 -16.51
C PRO A 115 -4.00 -11.31 -15.72
N PRO A 116 -3.23 -11.32 -14.61
CA PRO A 116 -3.24 -12.43 -13.66
C PRO A 116 -4.61 -12.67 -13.04
N ASP A 117 -4.79 -13.80 -12.35
CA ASP A 117 -6.04 -14.11 -11.65
C ASP A 117 -6.13 -13.39 -10.30
N VAL A 118 -4.99 -13.13 -9.67
CA VAL A 118 -4.88 -12.31 -8.45
C VAL A 118 -3.55 -11.58 -8.42
N ILE A 119 -3.56 -10.36 -7.92
CA ILE A 119 -2.41 -9.48 -7.88
C ILE A 119 -2.30 -8.86 -6.48
N ASP A 120 -1.13 -8.90 -5.90
CA ASP A 120 -0.73 -7.98 -4.83
C ASP A 120 -0.24 -6.68 -5.48
N ASN A 121 -1.10 -5.67 -5.49
CA ASN A 121 -0.86 -4.37 -6.10
C ASN A 121 -0.29 -3.39 -5.08
N SER A 122 0.93 -3.65 -4.63
CA SER A 122 1.58 -2.90 -3.56
C SER A 122 2.92 -2.31 -3.98
N GLY A 123 3.53 -1.55 -3.09
CA GLY A 123 4.82 -0.90 -3.29
C GLY A 123 4.75 0.42 -4.06
N ALA A 124 5.88 1.13 -4.13
CA ALA A 124 5.97 2.46 -4.75
C ALA A 124 5.63 2.47 -6.27
N GLY A 125 5.71 1.31 -6.92
CA GLY A 125 5.39 1.12 -8.34
C GLY A 125 4.08 0.38 -8.57
N LEU A 126 3.08 0.55 -7.71
CA LEU A 126 1.75 -0.04 -7.86
C LEU A 126 1.00 0.56 -9.08
N ILE A 127 -0.02 -0.14 -9.55
CA ILE A 127 -0.95 0.40 -10.56
C ILE A 127 -1.98 1.25 -9.82
N GLY A 128 -2.13 2.51 -10.20
CA GLY A 128 -3.16 3.37 -9.63
C GLY A 128 -4.55 2.74 -9.81
N ILE A 129 -5.25 2.48 -8.73
CA ILE A 129 -6.55 1.75 -8.75
C ILE A 129 -7.55 2.44 -9.68
N ASN A 130 -7.57 3.77 -9.73
CA ASN A 130 -8.46 4.51 -10.62
C ASN A 130 -8.28 4.21 -12.11
N THR A 131 -7.11 3.70 -12.52
CA THR A 131 -6.85 3.38 -13.93
C THR A 131 -7.36 2.00 -14.34
N ILE A 132 -7.63 1.15 -13.37
CA ILE A 132 -8.02 -0.26 -13.60
C ILE A 132 -9.28 -0.69 -12.86
N ARG A 133 -9.91 0.15 -12.03
CA ARG A 133 -10.99 -0.25 -11.13
C ARG A 133 -12.19 -0.90 -11.83
N ASP A 134 -12.54 -0.43 -13.04
CA ASP A 134 -13.62 -1.01 -13.83
C ASP A 134 -13.28 -2.39 -14.43
N GLN A 135 -12.03 -2.81 -14.30
CA GLN A 135 -11.51 -4.12 -14.71
C GLN A 135 -11.33 -5.08 -13.52
N LEU A 136 -11.78 -4.70 -12.33
CA LEU A 136 -11.64 -5.49 -11.11
C LEU A 136 -12.97 -6.17 -10.74
N ALA A 137 -12.88 -7.39 -10.23
CA ALA A 137 -14.02 -8.11 -9.67
C ALA A 137 -14.37 -7.57 -8.29
N GLU A 138 -15.66 -7.56 -7.96
CA GLU A 138 -16.12 -7.30 -6.60
C GLU A 138 -15.75 -8.47 -5.67
N LEU A 139 -15.40 -8.15 -4.43
CA LEU A 139 -14.90 -9.09 -3.43
C LEU A 139 -15.84 -9.25 -2.23
N ASN A 140 -17.07 -8.72 -2.30
CA ASN A 140 -18.07 -8.89 -1.24
C ASN A 140 -18.33 -10.36 -0.93
N ASP A 141 -18.43 -11.19 -1.96
CA ASP A 141 -18.63 -12.63 -1.83
C ASP A 141 -17.46 -13.34 -1.12
N VAL A 142 -16.24 -12.80 -1.20
CA VAL A 142 -15.08 -13.34 -0.46
C VAL A 142 -15.26 -13.13 1.03
N ILE A 143 -15.64 -11.92 1.48
CA ILE A 143 -15.81 -11.66 2.91
C ILE A 143 -17.12 -12.24 3.49
N GLU A 144 -18.09 -12.52 2.66
CA GLU A 144 -19.34 -13.20 3.03
C GLU A 144 -19.21 -14.72 3.08
N ALA A 145 -18.19 -15.28 2.43
CA ALA A 145 -17.90 -16.70 2.49
C ALA A 145 -17.39 -17.12 3.88
N LYS A 146 -17.51 -18.42 4.18
CA LYS A 146 -16.85 -19.02 5.34
C LYS A 146 -15.36 -19.22 5.05
N ASN A 147 -14.52 -18.89 6.03
CA ASN A 147 -13.10 -19.24 6.01
C ASN A 147 -12.90 -20.77 6.11
N TYR A 148 -11.65 -21.23 6.12
CA TYR A 148 -11.35 -22.66 6.21
C TYR A 148 -11.67 -23.27 7.59
N GLU A 149 -11.89 -22.45 8.60
CA GLU A 149 -12.34 -22.84 9.94
C GLU A 149 -13.88 -22.81 10.11
N GLY A 150 -14.62 -22.45 9.06
CA GLY A 150 -16.09 -22.49 9.03
C GLY A 150 -16.77 -21.21 9.56
N THR A 151 -16.02 -20.15 9.86
CA THR A 151 -16.54 -18.85 10.32
C THR A 151 -16.69 -17.92 9.12
N VAL A 152 -17.73 -17.10 9.10
CA VAL A 152 -17.91 -16.07 8.07
C VAL A 152 -16.75 -15.07 8.17
N ILE A 153 -16.05 -14.83 7.06
CA ILE A 153 -14.80 -14.06 7.04
C ILE A 153 -15.01 -12.66 7.64
N LYS A 154 -16.05 -11.93 7.22
CA LYS A 154 -16.33 -10.57 7.72
C LYS A 154 -16.41 -10.48 9.26
N ASP A 155 -16.86 -11.54 9.92
CA ASP A 155 -16.99 -11.58 11.38
C ASP A 155 -15.62 -11.75 12.07
N THR A 156 -14.61 -12.19 11.33
CA THR A 156 -13.22 -12.34 11.81
C THR A 156 -12.37 -11.11 11.58
N LEU A 157 -12.84 -10.13 10.82
CA LEU A 157 -12.07 -8.93 10.48
C LEU A 157 -12.17 -7.84 11.54
N TYR A 158 -11.15 -6.98 11.62
CA TYR A 158 -11.26 -5.73 12.35
C TYR A 158 -12.32 -4.82 11.71
N PRO A 159 -13.05 -4.01 12.49
CA PRO A 159 -14.02 -3.05 11.95
C PRO A 159 -13.36 -2.05 10.99
N GLY A 160 -14.04 -1.72 9.90
CA GLY A 160 -13.62 -0.67 8.96
C GLY A 160 -12.49 -1.03 7.99
N VAL A 161 -11.88 -2.22 8.09
CA VAL A 161 -10.72 -2.60 7.25
C VAL A 161 -11.05 -2.78 5.76
N THR A 162 -12.32 -2.90 5.42
CA THR A 162 -12.79 -2.97 4.02
C THR A 162 -13.00 -1.59 3.39
N ASN A 163 -13.14 -0.52 4.22
CA ASN A 163 -13.45 0.82 3.74
C ASN A 163 -12.42 1.36 2.75
N PRO A 164 -11.09 1.25 2.99
CA PRO A 164 -10.09 1.76 2.06
C PRO A 164 -10.09 1.06 0.68
N GLY A 165 -10.67 -0.14 0.61
CA GLY A 165 -10.78 -0.92 -0.63
C GLY A 165 -12.16 -0.83 -1.28
N THR A 166 -13.07 0.00 -0.77
CA THR A 166 -14.43 0.17 -1.26
C THR A 166 -14.56 1.47 -2.05
N PHE A 167 -14.90 1.36 -3.31
CA PHE A 167 -15.03 2.48 -4.25
C PHE A 167 -16.43 2.49 -4.85
N ASP A 168 -17.13 3.62 -4.76
CA ASP A 168 -18.53 3.75 -5.24
C ASP A 168 -19.45 2.60 -4.72
N GLY A 169 -19.24 2.19 -3.46
CA GLY A 169 -19.99 1.09 -2.83
C GLY A 169 -19.56 -0.33 -3.22
N LYS A 170 -18.53 -0.48 -4.06
CA LYS A 170 -17.99 -1.78 -4.50
C LYS A 170 -16.68 -2.06 -3.78
N PHE A 171 -16.63 -3.15 -3.04
CA PHE A 171 -15.38 -3.64 -2.43
C PHE A 171 -14.57 -4.39 -3.47
N ILE A 172 -13.46 -3.81 -3.95
CA ILE A 172 -12.63 -4.30 -5.05
C ILE A 172 -11.15 -4.46 -4.72
N VAL A 173 -10.71 -3.95 -3.57
CA VAL A 173 -9.33 -4.12 -3.07
C VAL A 173 -9.35 -4.71 -1.68
N LEU A 174 -8.78 -5.89 -1.52
CA LEU A 174 -8.55 -6.50 -0.22
C LEU A 174 -7.18 -6.07 0.32
N ASN A 175 -7.16 -5.15 1.24
CA ASN A 175 -5.95 -4.75 1.93
C ASN A 175 -5.69 -5.77 3.05
N TYR A 176 -4.66 -6.62 2.89
CA TYR A 176 -4.45 -7.80 3.73
C TYR A 176 -3.71 -7.52 5.03
N ALA A 177 -2.64 -6.74 4.97
CA ALA A 177 -1.82 -6.43 6.13
C ALA A 177 -2.39 -5.22 6.88
N LEU A 178 -2.53 -5.31 8.20
CA LEU A 178 -2.87 -4.16 9.03
C LEU A 178 -1.59 -3.40 9.36
N THR A 179 -1.30 -2.40 8.56
CA THR A 179 -0.10 -1.59 8.71
C THR A 179 -0.31 -0.48 9.73
N VAL A 180 0.56 -0.43 10.72
CA VAL A 180 0.65 0.68 11.67
C VAL A 180 1.81 1.57 11.26
N TYR A 181 1.53 2.85 11.00
CA TYR A 181 2.57 3.85 10.78
C TYR A 181 2.97 4.47 12.12
N ALA A 182 4.27 4.61 12.34
CA ALA A 182 4.79 5.00 13.65
C ALA A 182 6.17 5.65 13.56
N LEU A 183 6.59 6.30 14.63
CA LEU A 183 8.00 6.58 14.90
C LEU A 183 8.63 5.37 15.58
N TRP A 184 9.60 4.78 14.90
CA TRP A 184 10.32 3.62 15.41
C TRP A 184 11.62 4.03 16.11
N TYR A 185 11.95 3.35 17.20
CA TYR A 185 13.12 3.62 18.02
C TYR A 185 13.66 2.37 18.70
N SER A 186 14.85 2.47 19.28
CA SER A 186 15.43 1.45 20.13
C SER A 186 15.05 1.70 21.58
N ALA A 187 14.17 0.87 22.16
CA ALA A 187 13.82 1.02 23.58
C ALA A 187 15.03 0.87 24.48
N SER A 188 15.98 -0.03 24.18
CA SER A 188 17.21 -0.20 24.95
C SER A 188 18.10 1.06 24.90
N LEU A 189 18.22 1.74 23.74
CA LEU A 189 18.99 2.96 23.61
C LEU A 189 18.34 4.12 24.39
N PHE A 190 17.02 4.20 24.36
CA PHE A 190 16.26 5.21 25.10
C PHE A 190 16.41 5.01 26.60
N GLU A 191 16.26 3.79 27.08
CA GLU A 191 16.49 3.43 28.49
C GLU A 191 17.92 3.77 28.96
N GLN A 192 18.92 3.39 28.18
CA GLN A 192 20.35 3.70 28.45
C GLN A 192 20.63 5.19 28.64
N ASN A 193 19.91 6.07 27.90
CA ASN A 193 20.15 7.51 27.92
C ASN A 193 19.13 8.29 28.75
N GLY A 194 18.13 7.61 29.33
CA GLY A 194 17.05 8.25 30.07
C GLY A 194 16.12 9.09 29.16
N TRP A 195 16.06 8.77 27.87
CA TRP A 195 15.23 9.48 26.93
C TRP A 195 13.76 9.03 26.98
N THR A 196 12.87 9.98 26.77
CA THR A 196 11.43 9.75 26.64
C THR A 196 11.01 9.88 25.17
N VAL A 197 10.01 9.12 24.78
CA VAL A 197 9.42 9.24 23.43
C VAL A 197 8.72 10.59 23.31
N PRO A 198 9.05 11.39 22.29
CA PRO A 198 8.47 12.72 22.12
C PRO A 198 7.02 12.61 21.64
N LYS A 199 6.12 13.38 22.24
CA LYS A 199 4.69 13.45 21.86
C LYS A 199 4.38 14.64 20.96
N THR A 200 5.24 15.67 20.98
CA THR A 200 5.09 16.89 20.19
C THR A 200 6.35 17.23 19.40
N TYR A 201 6.24 18.10 18.40
CA TYR A 201 7.40 18.58 17.63
C TYR A 201 8.37 19.37 18.49
N ASP A 202 7.90 20.09 19.51
CA ASP A 202 8.79 20.80 20.47
C ASP A 202 9.57 19.80 21.34
N GLU A 203 8.94 18.69 21.76
CA GLU A 203 9.63 17.61 22.47
C GLU A 203 10.61 16.88 21.55
N MET A 204 10.29 16.71 20.25
CA MET A 204 11.24 16.20 19.25
C MET A 204 12.46 17.11 19.14
N LEU A 205 12.26 18.42 19.11
CA LEU A 205 13.36 19.39 19.02
C LEU A 205 14.26 19.33 20.27
N ALA A 206 13.66 19.22 21.46
CA ALA A 206 14.37 19.04 22.72
C ALA A 206 15.18 17.73 22.74
N LEU A 207 14.57 16.61 22.37
CA LEU A 207 15.24 15.31 22.27
C LEU A 207 16.37 15.34 21.23
N GLY A 208 16.19 16.05 20.11
CA GLY A 208 17.21 16.23 19.09
C GLY A 208 18.47 16.93 19.61
N LYS A 209 18.30 17.92 20.50
CA LYS A 209 19.42 18.58 21.18
C LYS A 209 20.19 17.63 22.10
N GLU A 210 19.47 16.80 22.87
CA GLU A 210 20.07 15.79 23.75
C GLU A 210 20.82 14.72 22.95
N ALA A 211 20.17 14.18 21.89
CA ALA A 211 20.78 13.18 21.01
C ALA A 211 22.08 13.72 20.36
N LYS A 212 22.07 14.96 19.90
CA LYS A 212 23.23 15.60 19.31
C LYS A 212 24.37 15.75 20.34
N GLY A 213 24.05 16.05 21.59
CA GLY A 213 25.01 16.05 22.71
C GLY A 213 25.67 14.69 22.97
N LYS A 214 25.06 13.62 22.53
CA LYS A 214 25.58 12.24 22.57
C LYS A 214 26.15 11.75 21.22
N GLY A 215 26.40 12.67 20.27
CA GLY A 215 26.96 12.35 18.96
C GLY A 215 25.99 11.62 18.02
N LYS A 216 24.67 11.73 18.23
CA LYS A 216 23.63 11.12 17.41
C LYS A 216 22.74 12.18 16.79
N TYR A 217 22.08 11.83 15.69
CA TYR A 217 21.01 12.66 15.12
C TYR A 217 19.65 12.21 15.67
N LEU A 218 18.67 13.10 15.61
CA LEU A 218 17.27 12.73 15.92
C LEU A 218 16.69 11.84 14.84
N LEU A 219 16.81 12.26 13.59
CA LEU A 219 16.21 11.68 12.41
C LEU A 219 17.24 11.41 11.31
N GLY A 220 16.91 10.49 10.40
CA GLY A 220 17.65 10.24 9.17
C GLY A 220 16.73 9.57 8.14
N TRP A 221 17.08 9.61 6.86
CA TRP A 221 16.27 9.03 5.80
C TRP A 221 17.12 8.39 4.71
N GLY A 222 16.50 7.57 3.87
CA GLY A 222 17.02 7.11 2.59
C GLY A 222 16.22 7.71 1.45
N LYS A 223 16.86 7.84 0.28
CA LYS A 223 16.31 8.51 -0.90
C LYS A 223 14.91 8.01 -1.27
N GLU A 224 14.72 6.70 -1.31
CA GLU A 224 13.47 6.07 -1.74
C GLU A 224 12.40 6.08 -0.64
N ALA A 225 12.74 6.44 0.60
CA ALA A 225 11.87 6.48 1.76
C ALA A 225 11.65 7.91 2.32
N ALA A 226 11.97 8.96 1.54
CA ALA A 226 11.73 10.34 1.98
C ALA A 226 10.24 10.62 2.21
N THR A 227 9.34 9.95 1.50
CA THR A 227 7.89 10.06 1.69
C THR A 227 7.36 9.40 2.97
N TYR A 228 8.18 8.66 3.72
CA TYR A 228 7.80 8.25 5.09
C TYR A 228 7.61 9.46 6.01
N TYR A 229 8.36 10.54 5.75
CA TYR A 229 8.18 11.82 6.44
C TYR A 229 6.90 12.52 6.04
N GLN A 230 6.44 12.36 4.80
CA GLN A 230 5.12 12.82 4.38
C GLN A 230 4.02 12.05 5.13
N THR A 231 4.15 10.74 5.26
CA THR A 231 3.18 9.92 6.00
C THR A 231 3.07 10.41 7.45
N MET A 232 4.20 10.59 8.12
CA MET A 232 4.25 11.17 9.46
C MET A 232 3.63 12.58 9.51
N ALA A 233 3.97 13.45 8.55
CA ALA A 233 3.47 14.82 8.52
C ALA A 233 1.96 14.89 8.30
N ILE A 234 1.40 14.10 7.39
CA ILE A 234 -0.05 14.01 7.16
C ILE A 234 -0.75 13.46 8.41
N GLY A 235 -0.21 12.40 9.03
CA GLY A 235 -0.74 11.85 10.27
C GLY A 235 -0.78 12.89 11.39
N SER A 236 0.32 13.62 11.60
CA SER A 236 0.39 14.72 12.56
C SER A 236 -0.60 15.86 12.25
N ALA A 237 -0.74 16.24 10.98
CA ALA A 237 -1.66 17.30 10.55
C ALA A 237 -3.13 16.92 10.75
N ILE A 238 -3.47 15.64 10.51
CA ILE A 238 -4.82 15.11 10.78
C ILE A 238 -5.08 15.10 12.30
N LYS A 239 -4.12 14.70 13.11
CA LYS A 239 -4.28 14.79 14.58
C LYS A 239 -4.55 16.22 15.03
N GLU A 240 -3.82 17.19 14.47
CA GLU A 240 -3.97 18.60 14.82
C GLU A 240 -5.29 19.19 14.32
N GLY A 241 -5.65 18.97 13.05
CA GLY A 241 -6.80 19.59 12.40
C GLY A 241 -8.04 18.71 12.26
N GLY A 242 -7.95 17.41 12.60
CA GLY A 242 -9.05 16.47 12.48
C GLY A 242 -9.43 16.13 11.05
N ASP A 243 -10.66 15.68 10.88
CA ASP A 243 -11.22 15.18 9.62
C ASP A 243 -11.26 16.24 8.50
N GLU A 244 -11.29 17.52 8.85
CA GLU A 244 -11.23 18.61 7.90
C GLU A 244 -9.94 18.56 7.06
N VAL A 245 -8.80 18.30 7.70
CA VAL A 245 -7.51 18.14 7.01
C VAL A 245 -7.52 16.87 6.17
N ARG A 246 -7.98 15.75 6.72
CA ARG A 246 -8.08 14.48 6.01
C ARG A 246 -8.89 14.62 4.73
N LEU A 247 -10.11 15.15 4.85
CA LEU A 247 -11.03 15.31 3.73
C LEU A 247 -10.52 16.32 2.69
N ALA A 248 -9.78 17.35 3.09
CA ALA A 248 -9.21 18.30 2.16
C ALA A 248 -8.13 17.63 1.28
N LEU A 249 -7.25 16.82 1.88
CA LEU A 249 -6.20 16.09 1.17
C LEU A 249 -6.77 14.97 0.31
N GLU A 250 -7.64 14.13 0.86
CA GLU A 250 -8.26 13.00 0.16
C GLU A 250 -9.08 13.45 -1.07
N ASN A 251 -9.77 14.58 -0.96
CA ASN A 251 -10.57 15.14 -2.04
C ASN A 251 -9.80 16.12 -2.94
N LEU A 252 -8.46 16.19 -2.82
CA LEU A 252 -7.58 17.02 -3.64
C LEU A 252 -8.06 18.49 -3.72
N LYS A 253 -8.50 19.05 -2.58
CA LYS A 253 -9.02 20.42 -2.55
C LYS A 253 -7.93 21.43 -2.88
N PRO A 254 -8.30 22.57 -3.53
CA PRO A 254 -7.37 23.67 -3.69
C PRO A 254 -6.76 24.07 -2.34
N ASP A 255 -5.47 24.38 -2.34
CA ASP A 255 -4.72 24.84 -1.17
C ASP A 255 -4.72 23.87 0.03
N CYS A 256 -5.02 22.57 -0.18
CA CYS A 256 -5.10 21.58 0.91
C CYS A 256 -3.76 21.44 1.67
N TRP A 257 -2.63 21.67 1.03
CA TRP A 257 -1.32 21.68 1.66
C TRP A 257 -0.99 22.97 2.40
N SER A 258 -1.79 24.03 2.20
CA SER A 258 -1.64 25.33 2.88
C SER A 258 -2.51 25.46 4.13
N LEU A 259 -3.25 24.44 4.50
CA LEU A 259 -4.05 24.44 5.72
C LEU A 259 -3.18 24.68 6.97
N PRO A 260 -3.62 25.50 7.94
CA PRO A 260 -2.81 25.82 9.12
C PRO A 260 -2.23 24.58 9.82
N PRO A 261 -2.96 23.48 10.11
CA PRO A 261 -2.39 22.31 10.75
C PRO A 261 -1.26 21.65 9.92
N VAL A 262 -1.35 21.68 8.59
CA VAL A 262 -0.28 21.16 7.70
C VAL A 262 0.95 22.06 7.77
N GLN A 263 0.75 23.39 7.73
CA GLN A 263 1.83 24.37 7.81
C GLN A 263 2.54 24.31 9.17
N ASP A 264 1.81 24.12 10.25
CA ASP A 264 2.40 24.00 11.60
C ASP A 264 3.31 22.76 11.70
N VAL A 265 2.90 21.63 11.12
CA VAL A 265 3.73 20.41 11.02
C VAL A 265 4.98 20.66 10.17
N PHE A 266 4.84 21.28 9.00
CA PHE A 266 5.99 21.57 8.12
C PHE A 266 6.99 22.52 8.80
N ASN A 267 6.49 23.53 9.51
CA ASN A 267 7.33 24.44 10.32
C ASN A 267 8.01 23.69 11.47
N GLY A 268 7.33 22.77 12.14
CA GLY A 268 7.93 21.91 13.17
C GLY A 268 9.08 21.07 12.64
N LEU A 269 8.89 20.39 11.50
CA LEU A 269 9.96 19.65 10.82
C LEU A 269 11.11 20.56 10.37
N LYS A 270 10.79 21.74 9.82
CA LYS A 270 11.81 22.70 9.37
C LYS A 270 12.70 23.14 10.52
N LYS A 271 12.14 23.41 11.71
CA LYS A 271 12.95 23.73 12.91
C LYS A 271 13.93 22.60 13.25
N ILE A 272 13.53 21.34 13.14
CA ILE A 272 14.38 20.17 13.41
C ILE A 272 15.51 20.08 12.37
N ILE A 273 15.20 20.33 11.08
CA ILE A 273 16.19 20.35 9.98
C ILE A 273 17.19 21.48 10.21
N ASP A 274 16.72 22.71 10.47
CA ASP A 274 17.56 23.89 10.65
C ASP A 274 18.47 23.81 11.90
N ALA A 275 18.00 23.11 12.94
CA ALA A 275 18.83 22.79 14.11
C ALA A 275 19.96 21.78 13.82
N GLY A 276 19.96 21.18 12.62
CA GLY A 276 20.91 20.15 12.20
C GLY A 276 20.72 18.84 12.96
N TYR A 277 19.46 18.48 13.28
CA TYR A 277 19.14 17.23 13.97
C TYR A 277 18.72 16.12 13.01
N VAL A 278 18.63 16.42 11.73
CA VAL A 278 18.47 15.41 10.67
C VAL A 278 19.84 15.01 10.14
N LYS A 279 20.13 13.72 10.05
CA LYS A 279 21.40 13.21 9.53
C LYS A 279 21.57 13.61 8.07
N PRO A 280 22.69 14.27 7.69
CA PRO A 280 22.90 14.68 6.30
C PRO A 280 23.16 13.49 5.37
N GLY A 281 22.96 13.71 4.06
CA GLY A 281 23.29 12.74 3.01
C GLY A 281 22.21 11.71 2.70
N GLY A 282 21.00 11.86 3.26
CA GLY A 282 19.89 10.92 3.02
C GLY A 282 19.48 10.82 1.56
N ALA A 283 19.48 11.93 0.80
CA ALA A 283 19.16 11.94 -0.64
C ALA A 283 20.14 11.14 -1.51
N GLY A 284 21.34 10.84 -1.01
CA GLY A 284 22.33 9.96 -1.64
C GLY A 284 22.40 8.56 -1.02
N THR A 285 21.62 8.29 0.03
CA THR A 285 21.65 7.02 0.78
C THR A 285 20.48 6.16 0.35
N GLN A 286 20.73 4.90 -0.03
CA GLN A 286 19.66 3.94 -0.28
C GLN A 286 18.86 3.69 1.00
N PHE A 287 17.54 3.44 0.90
CA PHE A 287 16.65 3.37 2.06
C PHE A 287 17.04 2.25 3.06
N THR A 288 17.40 1.06 2.58
CA THR A 288 17.83 -0.04 3.47
C THR A 288 19.17 0.25 4.17
N ALA A 289 20.08 1.01 3.51
CA ALA A 289 21.30 1.46 4.13
C ALA A 289 21.03 2.52 5.21
N ALA A 290 20.06 3.43 5.00
CA ALA A 290 19.62 4.35 6.04
C ALA A 290 19.00 3.64 7.24
N GLN A 291 18.18 2.63 6.98
CA GLN A 291 17.60 1.78 8.02
C GLN A 291 18.67 1.04 8.83
N ALA A 292 19.73 0.53 8.19
CA ALA A 292 20.88 -0.06 8.89
C ALA A 292 21.67 0.97 9.72
N GLN A 293 21.81 2.21 9.22
CA GLN A 293 22.39 3.29 10.02
C GLN A 293 21.59 3.60 11.28
N TRP A 294 20.28 3.39 11.25
CA TRP A 294 19.40 3.54 12.41
C TRP A 294 19.42 2.29 13.31
N SER A 295 19.13 1.10 12.76
CA SER A 295 18.87 -0.09 13.57
C SER A 295 20.13 -0.87 14.00
N ASP A 296 21.23 -0.74 13.27
CA ASP A 296 22.51 -1.36 13.59
C ASP A 296 23.50 -0.34 14.15
N ALA A 297 23.91 0.63 13.34
CA ALA A 297 24.89 1.63 13.72
C ALA A 297 24.37 2.70 14.71
N GLN A 298 23.06 2.81 14.89
CA GLN A 298 22.38 3.75 15.78
C GLN A 298 22.88 5.21 15.62
N GLN A 299 23.09 5.65 14.37
CA GLN A 299 23.55 7.00 14.06
C GLN A 299 22.47 8.06 14.27
N PHE A 300 21.21 7.65 14.19
CA PHE A 300 20.06 8.47 14.57
C PHE A 300 19.04 7.62 15.33
N ILE A 301 18.13 8.27 16.06
CA ILE A 301 17.40 7.61 17.15
C ILE A 301 15.94 7.35 16.85
N LEU A 302 15.33 8.10 15.91
CA LEU A 302 13.95 7.93 15.47
C LEU A 302 13.88 7.73 13.96
N TYR A 303 12.97 6.83 13.51
CA TYR A 303 12.75 6.55 12.10
C TYR A 303 11.25 6.41 11.82
N PRO A 304 10.63 7.29 11.00
CA PRO A 304 9.25 7.10 10.58
C PRO A 304 9.16 5.94 9.58
N SER A 305 8.27 4.99 9.82
CA SER A 305 8.05 3.85 8.91
C SER A 305 6.74 3.14 9.25
N GLY A 306 6.35 2.17 8.43
CA GLY A 306 5.29 1.22 8.74
C GLY A 306 5.81 -0.01 9.50
N GLY A 307 4.87 -0.80 10.02
CA GLY A 307 5.16 -1.99 10.84
C GLY A 307 5.98 -3.09 10.17
N TRP A 308 6.18 -3.04 8.85
CA TRP A 308 7.04 -3.97 8.10
C TRP A 308 8.53 -3.84 8.41
N ILE A 309 8.97 -2.71 9.02
CA ILE A 309 10.38 -2.38 9.19
C ILE A 309 11.15 -3.44 10.01
N GLU A 310 10.52 -4.06 10.99
CA GLU A 310 11.17 -5.12 11.75
C GLU A 310 11.51 -6.33 10.87
N ASN A 311 10.55 -6.79 10.06
CA ASN A 311 10.79 -7.91 9.14
C ASN A 311 11.84 -7.56 8.08
N GLU A 312 11.79 -6.35 7.54
CA GLU A 312 12.75 -5.87 6.54
C GLU A 312 14.17 -5.82 7.11
N MET A 313 14.33 -5.40 8.37
CA MET A 313 15.63 -5.16 9.00
C MET A 313 16.13 -6.29 9.89
N LYS A 314 15.35 -7.35 10.15
CA LYS A 314 15.67 -8.40 11.13
C LYS A 314 17.05 -9.05 10.98
N LYS A 315 17.65 -9.03 9.78
CA LYS A 315 18.98 -9.59 9.51
C LYS A 315 20.13 -8.61 9.75
N GLN A 316 19.81 -7.32 9.89
CA GLN A 316 20.79 -6.23 9.99
C GLN A 316 20.66 -5.43 11.29
N THR A 317 19.58 -5.61 12.03
CA THR A 317 19.35 -4.91 13.29
C THR A 317 20.28 -5.42 14.38
N LYS A 318 20.86 -4.50 15.14
CA LYS A 318 21.68 -4.83 16.33
C LYS A 318 20.91 -5.69 17.31
N SER A 319 21.54 -6.70 17.87
CA SER A 319 20.86 -7.75 18.67
C SER A 319 20.16 -7.24 19.93
N ASP A 320 20.62 -6.11 20.51
CA ASP A 320 20.05 -5.49 21.70
C ASP A 320 19.11 -4.30 21.40
N PHE A 321 18.75 -4.08 20.12
CA PHE A 321 18.05 -2.88 19.69
C PHE A 321 16.62 -2.73 20.27
N LYS A 322 15.93 -3.79 20.60
CA LYS A 322 14.55 -3.78 21.11
C LYS A 322 13.67 -2.78 20.33
N MET A 323 13.45 -3.08 19.05
CA MET A 323 12.64 -2.22 18.16
C MET A 323 11.26 -1.98 18.76
N THR A 324 10.84 -0.73 18.84
CA THR A 324 9.57 -0.33 19.46
C THR A 324 8.99 0.84 18.66
N GLY A 325 7.68 0.82 18.42
CA GLY A 325 6.95 1.90 17.77
C GLY A 325 6.26 2.81 18.78
N ALA A 326 6.11 4.06 18.40
CA ALA A 326 5.28 5.06 19.10
C ALA A 326 4.45 5.86 18.10
N PRO A 327 3.27 6.39 18.47
CA PRO A 327 2.49 7.25 17.58
C PRO A 327 3.28 8.45 17.09
N GLU A 328 2.97 8.93 15.87
CA GLU A 328 3.54 10.16 15.36
C GLU A 328 3.22 11.34 16.28
N PRO A 329 4.08 12.38 16.32
CA PRO A 329 3.88 13.52 17.21
C PRO A 329 2.65 14.35 16.81
N THR A 330 2.06 15.05 17.77
CA THR A 330 1.14 16.16 17.52
C THR A 330 1.91 17.46 17.43
N VAL A 331 1.31 18.53 16.88
CA VAL A 331 1.92 19.86 16.90
C VAL A 331 1.87 20.41 18.31
N THR A 332 0.69 20.35 18.93
CA THR A 332 0.43 20.86 20.27
C THR A 332 -0.19 19.78 21.17
N SER A 333 -0.23 20.04 22.47
CA SER A 333 -0.95 19.19 23.42
C SER A 333 -2.47 19.35 23.33
N ASN A 334 -2.98 20.32 22.56
CA ASN A 334 -4.39 20.67 22.41
C ASN A 334 -4.92 20.32 21.00
N SER A 335 -4.30 19.37 20.31
CA SER A 335 -4.72 18.88 19.00
C SER A 335 -6.15 18.29 19.07
N LYS A 336 -6.85 18.31 17.93
CA LYS A 336 -8.25 17.79 17.84
C LYS A 336 -8.34 16.28 18.14
N MET A 337 -7.28 15.53 17.86
CA MET A 337 -7.17 14.12 18.22
C MET A 337 -6.05 13.92 19.25
N PRO A 338 -6.17 12.94 20.15
CA PRO A 338 -5.14 12.66 21.15
C PRO A 338 -3.84 12.17 20.47
N TRP A 339 -2.72 12.26 21.17
CA TRP A 339 -1.43 11.74 20.68
C TRP A 339 -1.50 10.25 20.30
N GLU A 340 -2.27 9.46 21.03
CA GLU A 340 -2.51 8.03 20.80
C GLU A 340 -3.27 7.75 19.50
N ALA A 341 -3.91 8.76 18.87
CA ALA A 341 -4.55 8.59 17.57
C ALA A 341 -3.51 8.07 16.55
N LEU A 342 -3.95 7.17 15.68
CA LEU A 342 -3.03 6.36 14.91
C LEU A 342 -3.41 6.32 13.44
N HIS A 343 -2.45 6.63 12.58
CA HIS A 343 -2.57 6.27 11.18
C HIS A 343 -2.33 4.77 11.04
N SER A 344 -3.37 4.05 10.75
CA SER A 344 -3.31 2.64 10.39
C SER A 344 -4.12 2.43 9.13
N THR A 345 -3.50 1.86 8.13
CA THR A 345 -4.19 1.46 6.91
C THR A 345 -3.98 -0.03 6.71
N ALA A 346 -4.97 -0.67 6.19
CA ALA A 346 -4.78 -1.99 5.64
C ALA A 346 -3.96 -1.82 4.35
N GLY A 347 -2.73 -2.35 4.35
CA GLY A 347 -1.80 -2.37 3.22
C GLY A 347 -1.77 -3.72 2.53
N GLU A 348 -0.83 -3.90 1.59
CA GLU A 348 -0.76 -5.08 0.71
C GLU A 348 -2.10 -5.28 0.00
N GLY A 349 -2.36 -4.42 -1.00
CA GLY A 349 -3.66 -4.31 -1.68
C GLY A 349 -3.87 -5.41 -2.73
N TYR A 350 -4.60 -6.45 -2.39
CA TYR A 350 -4.93 -7.54 -3.30
C TYR A 350 -6.13 -7.21 -4.18
N ILE A 351 -5.99 -7.42 -5.47
CA ILE A 351 -7.03 -7.25 -6.48
C ILE A 351 -7.22 -8.52 -7.30
N VAL A 352 -8.44 -8.74 -7.77
CA VAL A 352 -8.81 -9.85 -8.68
C VAL A 352 -9.29 -9.22 -9.98
N PRO A 353 -8.50 -9.27 -11.08
CA PRO A 353 -8.95 -8.77 -12.37
C PRO A 353 -10.13 -9.58 -12.91
N SER A 354 -11.17 -8.88 -13.39
CA SER A 354 -12.37 -9.53 -13.95
C SER A 354 -12.12 -10.28 -15.25
N GLN A 355 -11.02 -9.99 -15.95
CA GLN A 355 -10.58 -10.66 -17.16
C GLN A 355 -9.53 -11.75 -16.91
N GLY A 356 -9.22 -12.05 -15.63
CA GLY A 356 -8.36 -13.18 -15.26
C GLY A 356 -8.96 -14.51 -15.76
N LYS A 357 -8.11 -15.48 -16.08
CA LYS A 357 -8.55 -16.80 -16.57
C LYS A 357 -9.37 -17.55 -15.54
N SER A 358 -9.11 -17.31 -14.25
CA SER A 358 -9.84 -17.92 -13.13
C SER A 358 -10.10 -16.91 -12.02
N VAL A 359 -11.11 -16.06 -12.20
CA VAL A 359 -11.59 -15.13 -11.17
C VAL A 359 -11.96 -15.90 -9.89
N ALA A 360 -12.62 -17.04 -10.03
CA ALA A 360 -12.96 -17.93 -8.92
C ALA A 360 -11.72 -18.42 -8.15
N GLY A 361 -10.66 -18.78 -8.87
CA GLY A 361 -9.38 -19.18 -8.27
C GLY A 361 -8.67 -18.03 -7.55
N GLY A 362 -8.69 -16.81 -8.12
CA GLY A 362 -8.19 -15.62 -7.47
C GLY A 362 -8.92 -15.33 -6.14
N LYS A 363 -10.25 -15.43 -6.13
CA LYS A 363 -11.07 -15.28 -4.91
C LYS A 363 -10.79 -16.38 -3.86
N GLU A 364 -10.60 -17.62 -4.30
CA GLU A 364 -10.25 -18.73 -3.41
C GLU A 364 -8.87 -18.53 -2.78
N PHE A 365 -7.91 -17.99 -3.53
CA PHE A 365 -6.60 -17.61 -2.96
C PHE A 365 -6.76 -16.56 -1.87
N LEU A 366 -7.57 -15.52 -2.08
CA LEU A 366 -7.86 -14.52 -1.05
C LEU A 366 -8.56 -15.13 0.17
N ARG A 367 -9.50 -16.07 -0.04
CA ARG A 367 -10.13 -16.83 1.05
C ARG A 367 -9.10 -17.61 1.87
N ALA A 368 -8.14 -18.24 1.21
CA ALA A 368 -7.04 -18.95 1.89
C ALA A 368 -6.18 -18.01 2.74
N MET A 369 -5.84 -16.82 2.21
CA MET A 369 -5.11 -15.80 2.95
C MET A 369 -5.86 -15.32 4.19
N LEU A 370 -7.18 -15.24 4.15
CA LEU A 370 -8.06 -14.84 5.24
C LEU A 370 -8.40 -15.97 6.22
N SER A 371 -7.83 -17.17 6.04
CA SER A 371 -7.91 -18.22 7.04
C SER A 371 -7.11 -17.85 8.30
N LYS A 372 -7.54 -18.36 9.45
CA LYS A 372 -6.83 -18.13 10.71
C LYS A 372 -5.38 -18.61 10.65
N ASP A 373 -5.15 -19.79 10.05
CA ASP A 373 -3.81 -20.36 9.92
C ASP A 373 -2.89 -19.49 9.07
N ALA A 374 -3.37 -18.95 7.94
CA ALA A 374 -2.58 -18.08 7.09
C ALA A 374 -2.30 -16.74 7.79
N ALA A 375 -3.27 -16.17 8.48
CA ALA A 375 -3.11 -14.92 9.21
C ALA A 375 -2.15 -15.06 10.41
N VAL A 376 -2.20 -16.17 11.15
CA VAL A 376 -1.22 -16.50 12.22
C VAL A 376 0.17 -16.71 11.62
N ASN A 377 0.26 -17.44 10.49
CA ASN A 377 1.54 -17.64 9.80
C ASN A 377 2.17 -16.31 9.39
N PHE A 378 1.38 -15.43 8.78
CA PHE A 378 1.82 -14.08 8.43
C PHE A 378 2.32 -13.34 9.68
N ALA A 379 1.50 -13.21 10.71
CA ALA A 379 1.84 -12.46 11.90
C ALA A 379 3.14 -12.97 12.56
N LYS A 380 3.30 -14.28 12.65
CA LYS A 380 4.49 -14.92 13.25
C LYS A 380 5.75 -14.78 12.40
N THR A 381 5.63 -14.91 11.07
CA THR A 381 6.80 -14.92 10.17
C THR A 381 7.19 -13.55 9.68
N LYS A 382 6.23 -12.61 9.60
CA LYS A 382 6.41 -11.23 9.11
C LYS A 382 6.45 -10.20 10.22
N LEU A 383 6.15 -10.61 11.46
CA LEU A 383 6.13 -9.72 12.63
C LEU A 383 5.22 -8.49 12.41
N SER A 384 4.08 -8.75 11.79
CA SER A 384 3.06 -7.73 11.47
C SER A 384 1.67 -8.34 11.50
N SER A 385 0.65 -7.57 11.86
CA SER A 385 -0.74 -8.04 11.88
C SER A 385 -1.34 -8.10 10.49
N THR A 386 -2.34 -8.96 10.34
CA THR A 386 -3.28 -8.90 9.21
C THR A 386 -4.58 -8.23 9.64
N ILE A 387 -5.49 -8.03 8.70
CA ILE A 387 -6.85 -7.54 8.99
C ILE A 387 -7.71 -8.57 9.77
N VAL A 388 -7.23 -9.80 9.95
CA VAL A 388 -7.91 -10.86 10.73
C VAL A 388 -7.55 -10.71 12.20
N LYS A 389 -8.55 -10.39 13.04
CA LYS A 389 -8.36 -10.18 14.48
C LYS A 389 -8.03 -11.48 15.25
N GLY A 390 -7.37 -11.32 16.39
CA GLY A 390 -7.08 -12.45 17.31
C GLY A 390 -5.99 -13.42 16.80
N THR A 391 -5.15 -12.99 15.87
CA THR A 391 -4.07 -13.82 15.27
C THR A 391 -2.68 -13.52 15.84
N VAL A 392 -2.55 -12.47 16.65
CA VAL A 392 -1.31 -12.09 17.34
C VAL A 392 -1.49 -12.31 18.83
N PRO A 393 -0.64 -13.15 19.49
CA PRO A 393 -0.66 -13.30 20.94
C PRO A 393 -0.10 -12.05 21.65
N ALA A 394 -0.41 -11.89 22.93
CA ALA A 394 0.01 -10.74 23.74
C ALA A 394 1.53 -10.51 23.80
N ASP A 395 2.31 -11.57 23.66
CA ASP A 395 3.78 -11.53 23.63
C ASP A 395 4.35 -11.18 22.24
N GLY A 396 3.47 -10.96 21.22
CA GLY A 396 3.90 -10.62 19.86
C GLY A 396 4.86 -11.65 19.25
N PHE A 397 4.76 -12.92 19.61
CA PHE A 397 5.73 -13.96 19.25
C PHE A 397 7.18 -13.63 19.66
N GLY A 398 7.37 -12.85 20.72
CA GLY A 398 8.67 -12.38 21.19
C GLY A 398 9.18 -11.10 20.53
N SER A 399 8.43 -10.51 19.59
CA SER A 399 8.77 -9.25 18.95
C SER A 399 8.33 -8.04 19.77
N THR A 400 9.25 -7.18 20.18
CA THR A 400 8.93 -5.90 20.86
C THR A 400 8.26 -4.91 19.91
N ALA A 401 8.58 -4.96 18.62
CA ALA A 401 7.95 -4.13 17.59
C ALA A 401 6.47 -4.52 17.40
N LEU A 402 6.18 -5.81 17.21
CA LEU A 402 4.81 -6.28 17.07
C LEU A 402 3.98 -6.05 18.33
N GLN A 403 4.56 -6.25 19.53
CA GLN A 403 3.91 -5.89 20.79
C GLN A 403 3.54 -4.39 20.83
N SER A 404 4.45 -3.51 20.41
CA SER A 404 4.18 -2.07 20.38
C SER A 404 3.09 -1.69 19.38
N GLN A 405 3.01 -2.36 18.23
CA GLN A 405 1.94 -2.17 17.25
C GLN A 405 0.58 -2.49 17.86
N ILE A 406 0.44 -3.64 18.51
CA ILE A 406 -0.81 -4.04 19.17
C ILE A 406 -1.20 -3.05 20.27
N LYS A 407 -0.23 -2.64 21.12
CA LYS A 407 -0.48 -1.63 22.17
C LYS A 407 -0.92 -0.28 21.60
N MET A 408 -0.33 0.15 20.49
CA MET A 408 -0.73 1.40 19.81
C MET A 408 -2.16 1.29 19.26
N LEU A 409 -2.52 0.17 18.64
CA LEU A 409 -3.89 -0.07 18.13
C LEU A 409 -4.92 -0.08 19.27
N GLU A 410 -4.60 -0.72 20.39
CA GLU A 410 -5.45 -0.75 21.58
C GLU A 410 -5.60 0.64 22.20
N ALA A 411 -4.51 1.40 22.32
CA ALA A 411 -4.53 2.76 22.90
C ALA A 411 -5.27 3.75 21.99
N ALA A 412 -5.15 3.61 20.67
CA ALA A 412 -5.87 4.45 19.72
C ALA A 412 -7.39 4.25 19.76
N GLY A 413 -7.85 3.02 20.00
CA GLY A 413 -9.25 2.68 20.09
C GLY A 413 -10.05 3.14 18.86
N SER A 414 -11.00 4.06 19.05
CA SER A 414 -11.78 4.66 17.95
C SER A 414 -11.05 5.77 17.18
N ASN A 415 -9.87 6.19 17.63
CA ASN A 415 -9.09 7.26 17.00
C ASN A 415 -8.09 6.71 15.94
N ILE A 416 -8.43 5.60 15.29
CA ILE A 416 -7.70 5.10 14.13
C ILE A 416 -8.26 5.79 12.88
N PHE A 417 -7.38 6.36 12.08
CA PHE A 417 -7.73 6.98 10.81
C PHE A 417 -6.85 6.45 9.68
N SER A 418 -7.33 6.59 8.46
CA SER A 418 -6.59 6.25 7.25
C SER A 418 -6.76 7.31 6.18
N TRP A 419 -5.81 7.35 5.26
CA TRP A 419 -5.86 8.13 4.03
C TRP A 419 -5.08 7.38 2.94
N ASN A 420 -5.44 7.58 1.67
CA ASN A 420 -4.78 6.85 0.58
C ASN A 420 -4.67 7.64 -0.73
N PHE A 421 -4.98 8.93 -0.77
CA PHE A 421 -4.98 9.73 -1.99
C PHE A 421 -3.64 9.71 -2.76
N VAL A 422 -2.53 9.58 -2.06
CA VAL A 422 -1.19 9.51 -2.67
C VAL A 422 -1.07 8.25 -3.52
N ASP A 423 -1.40 7.10 -2.97
CA ASP A 423 -1.32 5.81 -3.66
C ASP A 423 -2.46 5.65 -4.67
N LEU A 424 -3.67 6.10 -4.32
CA LEU A 424 -4.84 6.08 -5.19
C LEU A 424 -4.57 6.79 -6.52
N TYR A 425 -3.86 7.90 -6.48
CA TYR A 425 -3.56 8.72 -7.65
C TYR A 425 -2.12 8.58 -8.18
N GLY A 426 -1.30 7.73 -7.57
CA GLY A 426 0.08 7.44 -8.01
C GLY A 426 1.04 8.60 -7.86
N MET A 427 0.85 9.48 -6.86
CA MET A 427 1.62 10.72 -6.68
C MET A 427 2.97 10.51 -5.98
N ASN A 428 3.21 9.34 -5.38
CA ASN A 428 4.36 9.10 -4.51
C ASN A 428 5.71 9.43 -5.17
N THR A 429 5.90 9.03 -6.42
CA THR A 429 7.19 9.23 -7.13
C THR A 429 7.54 10.71 -7.30
N ASP A 430 6.56 11.54 -7.65
CA ASP A 430 6.77 12.98 -7.83
C ASP A 430 6.99 13.67 -6.47
N GLN A 431 6.22 13.30 -5.46
CA GLN A 431 6.31 13.81 -4.10
C GLN A 431 7.64 13.43 -3.43
N LEU A 432 8.20 12.26 -3.76
CA LEU A 432 9.49 11.80 -3.26
C LEU A 432 10.63 12.80 -3.58
N VAL A 433 10.59 13.43 -4.76
CA VAL A 433 11.58 14.44 -5.17
C VAL A 433 11.49 15.68 -4.28
N VAL A 434 10.28 16.13 -4.00
CA VAL A 434 10.00 17.32 -3.17
C VAL A 434 10.48 17.08 -1.72
N TRP A 435 10.16 15.91 -1.17
CA TRP A 435 10.56 15.54 0.19
C TRP A 435 12.08 15.37 0.35
N ASN A 436 12.77 14.78 -0.64
CA ASN A 436 14.24 14.68 -0.60
C ASN A 436 14.88 16.07 -0.54
N SER A 437 14.39 17.05 -1.33
CA SER A 437 14.89 18.43 -1.30
C SER A 437 14.64 19.09 0.07
N PHE A 438 13.47 18.89 0.65
CA PHE A 438 13.13 19.48 1.95
C PHE A 438 13.97 18.88 3.10
N LEU A 439 14.08 17.56 3.16
CA LEU A 439 14.87 16.88 4.20
C LEU A 439 16.37 17.15 4.09
N SER A 440 16.88 17.44 2.90
CA SER A 440 18.27 17.90 2.69
C SER A 440 18.51 19.33 3.16
N GLY A 441 17.45 20.11 3.45
CA GLY A 441 17.55 21.53 3.76
C GLY A 441 17.66 22.45 2.53
N ASP A 442 17.55 21.88 1.31
CA ASP A 442 17.67 22.62 0.05
C ASP A 442 16.40 23.41 -0.30
N SER A 443 15.29 23.14 0.40
CA SER A 443 14.04 23.86 0.25
C SER A 443 13.46 24.30 1.59
N ASP A 444 12.66 25.37 1.54
CA ASP A 444 11.87 25.87 2.66
C ASP A 444 10.43 25.31 2.67
N VAL A 445 9.65 25.69 3.68
CA VAL A 445 8.26 25.27 3.83
C VAL A 445 7.41 25.75 2.65
N ALA A 446 7.66 26.95 2.12
CA ALA A 446 6.88 27.48 0.99
C ALA A 446 7.11 26.65 -0.29
N LYS A 447 8.35 26.26 -0.56
CA LYS A 447 8.69 25.39 -1.70
C LYS A 447 8.14 23.98 -1.53
N LEU A 448 8.21 23.41 -0.32
CA LEU A 448 7.59 22.11 0.00
C LEU A 448 6.09 22.17 -0.28
N THR A 449 5.38 23.12 0.31
CA THR A 449 3.95 23.33 0.14
C THR A 449 3.57 23.49 -1.33
N LYS A 450 4.27 24.36 -2.04
CA LYS A 450 4.01 24.61 -3.47
C LYS A 450 4.23 23.34 -4.30
N GLY A 451 5.33 22.62 -4.07
CA GLY A 451 5.66 21.42 -4.82
C GLY A 451 4.60 20.31 -4.63
N LEU A 452 4.15 20.10 -3.40
CA LEU A 452 3.09 19.13 -3.10
C LEU A 452 1.73 19.58 -3.68
N GLN A 453 1.41 20.88 -3.61
CA GLN A 453 0.17 21.42 -4.19
C GLN A 453 0.17 21.32 -5.72
N ASP A 454 1.26 21.66 -6.39
CA ASP A 454 1.38 21.56 -7.85
C ASP A 454 1.14 20.11 -8.34
N ILE A 455 1.67 19.10 -7.62
CA ILE A 455 1.44 17.68 -7.92
C ILE A 455 -0.03 17.32 -7.72
N THR A 456 -0.62 17.75 -6.61
CA THR A 456 -2.03 17.52 -6.27
C THR A 456 -2.95 18.18 -7.30
N ASP A 457 -2.69 19.43 -7.65
CA ASP A 457 -3.44 20.20 -8.63
C ASP A 457 -3.39 19.59 -10.04
N LYS A 458 -2.24 19.04 -10.43
CA LYS A 458 -2.09 18.33 -11.70
C LYS A 458 -3.05 17.15 -11.80
N VAL A 459 -3.14 16.34 -10.72
CA VAL A 459 -4.10 15.24 -10.64
C VAL A 459 -5.53 15.77 -10.60
N ALA A 460 -5.82 16.77 -9.76
CA ALA A 460 -7.15 17.34 -9.61
C ALA A 460 -7.73 17.88 -10.92
N LYS A 461 -6.89 18.48 -11.77
CA LYS A 461 -7.26 19.10 -13.06
C LYS A 461 -7.26 18.14 -14.25
N ASP A 462 -6.77 16.91 -14.08
CA ASP A 462 -6.74 15.92 -15.16
C ASP A 462 -8.10 15.22 -15.27
N ASP A 463 -8.90 15.57 -16.28
CA ASP A 463 -10.22 14.99 -16.51
C ASP A 463 -10.19 13.50 -16.91
N SER A 464 -9.01 12.99 -17.32
CA SER A 464 -8.84 11.56 -17.61
C SER A 464 -8.77 10.69 -16.35
N ILE A 465 -8.47 11.31 -15.19
CA ILE A 465 -8.42 10.64 -13.90
C ILE A 465 -9.77 10.79 -13.19
N LYS A 466 -10.45 9.68 -12.95
CA LYS A 466 -11.70 9.68 -12.17
C LYS A 466 -11.38 9.92 -10.69
N LYS A 467 -11.89 11.02 -10.11
CA LYS A 467 -11.73 11.37 -8.71
C LYS A 467 -12.75 10.61 -7.85
N VAL A 468 -12.33 10.20 -6.66
CA VAL A 468 -13.19 9.61 -5.64
C VAL A 468 -13.53 10.69 -4.64
N GLN A 469 -14.81 10.80 -4.27
CA GLN A 469 -15.22 11.66 -3.17
C GLN A 469 -15.20 10.87 -1.88
N VAL A 470 -14.42 11.34 -0.92
CA VAL A 470 -14.34 10.79 0.44
C VAL A 470 -15.15 11.67 1.38
N SER A 471 -15.97 11.04 2.23
CA SER A 471 -16.85 11.71 3.21
C SER A 471 -16.49 11.31 4.64
#